data_c6982b2c3f833f6771715b0342330107
#
_entry.id   c6982b2c3f833f6771715b0342330107
#
_cell.length_a   1.000
_cell.length_b   1.000
_cell.length_c   1.000
_cell.angle_alpha   90.00
_cell.angle_beta   90.00
_cell.angle_gamma   90.00
#
_symmetry.space_group_name_H-M   'P 1'
#
loop_
_entity.id
_entity.type
_entity.pdbx_description
1 polymer ?
#
loop_
_entity_poly.entity_id
_entity_poly.type
_entity_poly.pdbx_seq_one_letter_code
_entity_poly.pdbx_strand_id
1 'polypeptide(L)'
;QFMGPTLWPSSLSHYAVENQNNGNGLLGSHIDMNHESPDGMGIAHDNGNAYWYFDGYYGELVYYDFQMDHDTGQDDHSDGIVHRYSDVKLTRDAGIPGHMILDKDNGILYIADTGANRVLWVNTDDTTINTQDIMNDPSRLEPLAEYKRMTGIEWGVIDTGLSRPSGVALDGDTLFISENGNGKITAYALSEDGKSAEIED
;
A
#
# COMPACT_ATOMS: atom_id res chain seq x y z
N GLN A 1 12.66 3.29 -13.43
CA GLN A 1 12.60 2.14 -12.52
C GLN A 1 11.21 1.51 -12.62
N PHE A 2 11.12 0.23 -12.85
CA PHE A 2 9.86 -0.44 -13.10
C PHE A 2 9.55 -1.57 -12.10
N MET A 3 10.54 -2.01 -11.34
CA MET A 3 10.40 -3.07 -10.35
C MET A 3 10.14 -2.47 -8.97
N GLY A 4 9.40 -3.21 -8.17
CA GLY A 4 9.18 -2.96 -6.75
C GLY A 4 9.40 -4.22 -5.93
N PRO A 5 9.04 -4.20 -4.65
CA PRO A 5 9.02 -5.40 -3.81
C PRO A 5 8.13 -6.48 -4.40
N THR A 6 8.48 -7.72 -4.16
CA THR A 6 7.73 -8.90 -4.60
C THR A 6 6.89 -9.47 -3.46
N LEU A 7 5.76 -10.08 -3.80
CA LEU A 7 4.96 -10.87 -2.89
C LEU A 7 5.42 -12.32 -2.92
N TRP A 8 5.37 -12.97 -1.76
CA TRP A 8 5.81 -14.34 -1.58
C TRP A 8 4.72 -15.16 -0.92
N PRO A 9 4.55 -16.44 -1.26
CA PRO A 9 3.59 -17.28 -0.57
C PRO A 9 3.95 -17.41 0.91
N SER A 10 2.95 -17.37 1.78
CA SER A 10 3.12 -17.58 3.23
C SER A 10 3.38 -19.02 3.63
N SER A 11 3.15 -19.97 2.72
CA SER A 11 3.42 -21.38 2.94
C SER A 11 4.91 -21.65 3.06
N LEU A 12 5.35 -22.18 4.20
CA LEU A 12 6.75 -22.51 4.44
C LEU A 12 7.28 -23.61 3.51
N SER A 13 6.42 -24.32 2.83
CA SER A 13 6.82 -25.31 1.80
C SER A 13 7.20 -24.66 0.46
N HIS A 14 6.82 -23.40 0.25
CA HIS A 14 7.09 -22.65 -0.97
C HIS A 14 7.97 -21.41 -0.73
N TYR A 15 7.76 -20.72 0.40
CA TYR A 15 8.53 -19.51 0.72
C TYR A 15 10.04 -19.76 0.69
N ALA A 16 10.72 -19.10 -0.25
CA ALA A 16 12.18 -19.13 -0.43
C ALA A 16 12.79 -20.55 -0.59
N VAL A 17 11.98 -21.58 -0.85
CA VAL A 17 12.43 -22.98 -0.97
C VAL A 17 12.58 -23.37 -2.44
N GLU A 18 11.73 -22.86 -3.32
CA GLU A 18 11.80 -23.18 -4.73
C GLU A 18 13.14 -22.75 -5.34
N ASN A 19 13.72 -23.65 -6.11
CA ASN A 19 14.93 -23.34 -6.82
C ASN A 19 14.63 -22.27 -7.89
N GLN A 20 15.28 -21.13 -7.75
CA GLN A 20 15.19 -20.01 -8.69
C GLN A 20 15.74 -20.32 -10.08
N ASN A 21 16.05 -21.56 -10.36
CA ASN A 21 16.78 -22.01 -11.53
C ASN A 21 15.89 -22.72 -12.55
N ASN A 22 14.76 -22.15 -12.91
CA ASN A 22 13.96 -22.61 -14.05
C ASN A 22 14.61 -22.32 -15.41
N GLY A 23 15.94 -22.22 -15.46
CA GLY A 23 16.68 -21.81 -16.64
C GLY A 23 16.86 -20.30 -16.79
N ASN A 24 16.06 -19.49 -16.11
CA ASN A 24 16.14 -18.01 -16.10
C ASN A 24 16.87 -17.43 -14.89
N GLY A 25 17.16 -18.25 -13.88
CA GLY A 25 18.15 -17.97 -12.85
C GLY A 25 17.80 -17.01 -11.73
N LEU A 26 16.70 -16.24 -11.82
CA LEU A 26 16.45 -15.13 -10.90
C LEU A 26 15.00 -15.00 -10.43
N LEU A 27 14.06 -15.83 -10.88
CA LEU A 27 12.64 -15.61 -10.63
C LEU A 27 12.19 -16.01 -9.22
N GLY A 28 12.85 -16.99 -8.64
CA GLY A 28 12.55 -17.38 -7.27
C GLY A 28 11.15 -17.96 -7.06
N SER A 29 10.73 -17.98 -5.83
CA SER A 29 9.38 -18.44 -5.45
C SER A 29 8.43 -17.27 -5.13
N HIS A 30 8.66 -16.07 -5.70
CA HIS A 30 7.68 -15.00 -5.65
C HIS A 30 6.43 -15.38 -6.45
N ILE A 31 5.33 -14.74 -6.14
CA ILE A 31 4.04 -15.00 -6.76
C ILE A 31 3.45 -13.77 -7.45
N ASP A 32 3.93 -12.59 -7.11
CA ASP A 32 3.52 -11.31 -7.69
C ASP A 32 4.54 -10.21 -7.39
N MET A 33 4.37 -9.04 -8.02
CA MET A 33 5.31 -7.93 -7.93
C MET A 33 4.61 -6.57 -7.96
N ASN A 34 5.07 -5.64 -7.11
CA ASN A 34 4.59 -4.26 -7.12
C ASN A 34 5.24 -3.47 -8.27
N HIS A 35 4.56 -3.39 -9.41
CA HIS A 35 5.04 -2.71 -10.61
C HIS A 35 5.23 -1.21 -10.40
N GLU A 36 6.30 -0.63 -10.96
CA GLU A 36 6.64 0.81 -10.91
C GLU A 36 6.69 1.43 -9.49
N SER A 37 6.90 0.64 -8.45
CA SER A 37 6.89 1.11 -7.05
C SER A 37 8.12 0.59 -6.28
N PRO A 38 9.33 1.05 -6.61
CA PRO A 38 10.58 0.47 -6.09
C PRO A 38 10.83 0.71 -4.60
N ASP A 39 10.24 1.75 -4.01
CA ASP A 39 10.44 2.13 -2.61
C ASP A 39 9.16 1.93 -1.79
N GLY A 40 8.79 0.68 -1.50
CA GLY A 40 7.65 0.35 -0.66
C GLY A 40 7.83 0.80 0.78
N MET A 41 6.90 1.61 1.28
CA MET A 41 6.94 2.10 2.65
C MET A 41 5.90 1.43 3.54
N GLY A 42 4.77 0.99 2.98
CA GLY A 42 3.71 0.29 3.68
C GLY A 42 2.79 -0.44 2.73
N ILE A 43 2.09 -1.44 3.25
CA ILE A 43 1.11 -2.23 2.52
C ILE A 43 -0.03 -2.59 3.47
N ALA A 44 -1.27 -2.56 2.97
CA ALA A 44 -2.45 -3.05 3.68
C ALA A 44 -3.26 -3.97 2.76
N HIS A 45 -3.63 -5.15 3.27
CA HIS A 45 -4.44 -6.10 2.53
C HIS A 45 -5.88 -5.61 2.44
N ASP A 46 -6.43 -5.62 1.24
CA ASP A 46 -7.83 -5.32 0.99
C ASP A 46 -8.67 -6.62 0.98
N ASN A 47 -8.79 -7.27 -0.15
CA ASN A 47 -9.51 -8.53 -0.29
C ASN A 47 -8.83 -9.41 -1.35
N GLY A 48 -9.06 -10.73 -1.29
CA GLY A 48 -8.47 -11.66 -2.25
C GLY A 48 -6.96 -11.48 -2.37
N ASN A 49 -6.47 -11.14 -3.56
CA ASN A 49 -5.07 -10.83 -3.83
C ASN A 49 -4.87 -9.33 -4.12
N ALA A 50 -5.64 -8.48 -3.43
CA ALA A 50 -5.60 -7.03 -3.61
C ALA A 50 -5.06 -6.31 -2.39
N TYR A 51 -4.28 -5.23 -2.63
CA TYR A 51 -3.55 -4.51 -1.60
C TYR A 51 -3.49 -3.01 -1.88
N TRP A 52 -3.55 -2.21 -0.82
CA TRP A 52 -3.16 -0.81 -0.82
C TRP A 52 -1.68 -0.68 -0.48
N TYR A 53 -0.98 0.24 -1.13
CA TYR A 53 0.46 0.33 -1.07
C TYR A 53 0.94 1.78 -1.03
N PHE A 54 1.85 2.09 -0.11
CA PHE A 54 2.53 3.37 -0.05
C PHE A 54 3.80 3.31 -0.91
N ASP A 55 3.73 3.92 -2.09
CA ASP A 55 4.88 4.08 -2.97
C ASP A 55 5.72 5.29 -2.53
N GLY A 56 6.83 5.04 -1.88
CA GLY A 56 7.74 6.09 -1.41
C GLY A 56 8.60 6.71 -2.50
N TYR A 57 8.66 6.13 -3.69
CA TYR A 57 9.44 6.68 -4.81
C TYR A 57 8.70 7.86 -5.47
N TYR A 58 7.44 7.65 -5.87
CA TYR A 58 6.61 8.70 -6.45
C TYR A 58 5.83 9.52 -5.40
N GLY A 59 5.77 9.05 -4.16
CA GLY A 59 5.00 9.69 -3.09
C GLY A 59 3.50 9.61 -3.36
N GLU A 60 3.01 8.43 -3.71
CA GLU A 60 1.62 8.18 -4.10
C GLU A 60 1.05 6.98 -3.37
N LEU A 61 -0.28 6.98 -3.20
CA LEU A 61 -1.03 5.80 -2.83
C LEU A 61 -1.29 4.98 -4.09
N VAL A 62 -1.07 3.66 -4.01
CA VAL A 62 -1.30 2.74 -5.13
C VAL A 62 -2.19 1.59 -4.66
N TYR A 63 -3.13 1.19 -5.49
CA TYR A 63 -3.89 -0.03 -5.34
C TYR A 63 -3.40 -1.05 -6.34
N TYR A 64 -3.07 -2.22 -5.86
CA TYR A 64 -2.73 -3.40 -6.65
C TYR A 64 -3.80 -4.44 -6.46
N ASP A 65 -4.37 -4.94 -7.54
CA ASP A 65 -5.13 -6.18 -7.55
C ASP A 65 -4.41 -7.15 -8.49
N PHE A 66 -3.73 -8.11 -7.92
CA PHE A 66 -2.90 -9.06 -8.64
C PHE A 66 -3.72 -10.17 -9.30
N GLN A 67 -5.03 -10.20 -9.06
CA GLN A 67 -5.94 -11.21 -9.59
C GLN A 67 -5.49 -12.64 -9.22
N MET A 68 -4.96 -13.37 -10.16
CA MET A 68 -4.41 -14.70 -9.90
C MET A 68 -2.88 -14.61 -9.79
N ASP A 69 -2.35 -15.08 -8.66
CA ASP A 69 -0.92 -15.27 -8.53
C ASP A 69 -0.42 -16.30 -9.57
N HIS A 70 0.73 -16.01 -10.16
CA HIS A 70 1.38 -17.00 -11.03
C HIS A 70 2.02 -18.13 -10.20
N ASP A 71 2.29 -19.26 -10.82
CA ASP A 71 3.03 -20.34 -10.18
C ASP A 71 4.45 -19.87 -9.80
N THR A 72 4.98 -20.39 -8.69
CA THR A 72 6.36 -20.09 -8.24
C THR A 72 7.38 -20.36 -9.34
N GLY A 73 8.26 -19.39 -9.56
CA GLY A 73 9.27 -19.45 -10.63
C GLY A 73 8.78 -19.03 -12.02
N GLN A 74 7.55 -18.55 -12.12
CA GLN A 74 7.00 -17.91 -13.32
C GLN A 74 7.13 -16.38 -13.21
N ASP A 75 6.62 -15.67 -14.21
CA ASP A 75 6.72 -14.20 -14.33
C ASP A 75 5.57 -13.56 -15.11
N ASP A 76 4.42 -14.23 -15.19
CA ASP A 76 3.23 -13.68 -15.87
C ASP A 76 2.37 -12.87 -14.90
N HIS A 77 2.46 -11.55 -14.98
CA HIS A 77 1.67 -10.59 -14.20
C HIS A 77 0.62 -9.87 -15.08
N SER A 78 0.31 -10.42 -16.28
CA SER A 78 -0.47 -9.72 -17.30
C SER A 78 -1.94 -9.52 -16.95
N ASP A 79 -2.46 -10.19 -15.95
CA ASP A 79 -3.81 -10.00 -15.41
C ASP A 79 -3.89 -8.93 -14.31
N GLY A 80 -2.76 -8.43 -13.86
CA GLY A 80 -2.67 -7.45 -12.77
C GLY A 80 -3.33 -6.10 -13.09
N ILE A 81 -3.95 -5.50 -12.08
CA ILE A 81 -4.59 -4.19 -12.11
C ILE A 81 -3.83 -3.25 -11.19
N VAL A 82 -3.44 -2.08 -11.70
CA VAL A 82 -2.71 -1.08 -10.92
C VAL A 82 -3.38 0.29 -11.05
N HIS A 83 -3.81 0.85 -9.91
CA HIS A 83 -4.40 2.18 -9.81
C HIS A 83 -3.53 3.09 -8.97
N ARG A 84 -3.06 4.20 -9.55
CA ARG A 84 -2.25 5.23 -8.86
C ARG A 84 -3.09 6.43 -8.50
N TYR A 85 -3.26 6.70 -7.22
CA TYR A 85 -4.01 7.83 -6.67
C TYR A 85 -3.09 9.05 -6.53
N SER A 86 -2.97 9.80 -7.60
CA SER A 86 -1.95 10.86 -7.73
C SER A 86 -2.24 12.13 -6.94
N ASP A 87 -3.42 12.29 -6.38
CA ASP A 87 -3.81 13.40 -5.50
C ASP A 87 -3.65 13.07 -4.00
N VAL A 88 -3.53 11.81 -3.62
CA VAL A 88 -3.11 11.40 -2.28
C VAL A 88 -1.58 11.45 -2.19
N LYS A 89 -1.04 12.62 -1.82
CA LYS A 89 0.41 12.80 -1.71
C LYS A 89 0.95 12.31 -0.39
N LEU A 90 1.91 11.39 -0.48
CA LEU A 90 2.60 10.76 0.64
C LEU A 90 4.08 11.15 0.63
N THR A 91 4.68 11.27 1.81
CA THR A 91 6.07 11.66 1.96
C THR A 91 6.82 10.63 2.79
N ARG A 92 7.73 9.90 2.17
CA ARG A 92 8.56 8.94 2.91
C ARG A 92 9.60 9.64 3.78
N ASP A 93 9.96 8.98 4.88
CA ASP A 93 11.21 9.23 5.61
C ASP A 93 12.12 8.01 5.41
N ALA A 94 13.27 8.21 4.81
CA ALA A 94 14.15 7.11 4.42
C ALA A 94 14.56 6.25 5.64
N GLY A 95 14.31 4.95 5.55
CA GLY A 95 14.64 3.99 6.61
C GLY A 95 13.58 3.84 7.71
N ILE A 96 12.44 4.54 7.60
CA ILE A 96 11.31 4.37 8.52
C ILE A 96 10.07 3.98 7.70
N PRO A 97 9.43 2.84 8.00
CA PRO A 97 8.21 2.44 7.31
C PRO A 97 7.05 3.39 7.61
N GLY A 98 6.18 3.59 6.64
CA GLY A 98 4.90 4.28 6.78
C GLY A 98 3.78 3.24 6.73
N HIS A 99 3.48 2.60 7.86
CA HIS A 99 2.50 1.53 7.92
C HIS A 99 1.10 2.02 7.54
N MET A 100 0.29 1.08 7.10
CA MET A 100 -1.08 1.29 6.68
C MET A 100 -1.98 0.22 7.30
N ILE A 101 -3.22 0.57 7.59
CA ILE A 101 -4.26 -0.39 8.01
C ILE A 101 -5.60 -0.01 7.39
N LEU A 102 -6.30 -1.00 6.83
CA LEU A 102 -7.64 -0.85 6.28
C LEU A 102 -8.68 -1.29 7.33
N ASP A 103 -9.54 -0.37 7.73
CA ASP A 103 -10.81 -0.68 8.36
C ASP A 103 -11.77 -1.18 7.28
N LYS A 104 -11.91 -2.51 7.19
CA LYS A 104 -12.72 -3.15 6.15
C LYS A 104 -14.22 -3.02 6.38
N ASP A 105 -14.63 -2.73 7.60
CA ASP A 105 -16.05 -2.58 7.95
C ASP A 105 -16.57 -1.21 7.49
N ASN A 106 -15.72 -0.18 7.55
CA ASN A 106 -16.05 1.19 7.18
C ASN A 106 -15.44 1.64 5.84
N GLY A 107 -14.60 0.83 5.21
CA GLY A 107 -13.90 1.19 3.96
C GLY A 107 -12.91 2.34 4.13
N ILE A 108 -12.30 2.49 5.31
CA ILE A 108 -11.36 3.57 5.59
C ILE A 108 -9.93 3.03 5.74
N LEU A 109 -9.03 3.54 4.92
CA LEU A 109 -7.61 3.23 4.99
C LEU A 109 -6.86 4.31 5.78
N TYR A 110 -6.20 3.93 6.87
CA TYR A 110 -5.33 4.82 7.65
C TYR A 110 -3.88 4.64 7.22
N ILE A 111 -3.15 5.76 7.06
CA ILE A 111 -1.79 5.79 6.52
C ILE A 111 -0.88 6.64 7.40
N ALA A 112 0.20 6.07 7.91
CA ALA A 112 1.27 6.83 8.54
C ALA A 112 2.13 7.50 7.45
N ASP A 113 1.88 8.79 7.19
CA ASP A 113 2.67 9.62 6.26
C ASP A 113 3.86 10.19 7.02
N THR A 114 4.87 9.33 7.20
CA THR A 114 6.01 9.51 8.13
C THR A 114 6.78 10.80 7.87
N GLY A 115 7.11 11.07 6.62
CA GLY A 115 7.92 12.24 6.25
C GLY A 115 7.14 13.56 6.31
N ALA A 116 5.81 13.49 6.28
CA ALA A 116 4.95 14.66 6.45
C ALA A 116 4.49 14.85 7.91
N ASN A 117 4.89 13.97 8.83
CA ASN A 117 4.54 14.03 10.26
C ASN A 117 3.03 14.05 10.53
N ARG A 118 2.28 13.20 9.82
CA ARG A 118 0.81 13.13 9.91
C ARG A 118 0.30 11.70 9.71
N VAL A 119 -0.95 11.47 10.09
CA VAL A 119 -1.71 10.27 9.72
C VAL A 119 -2.90 10.69 8.88
N LEU A 120 -3.11 10.01 7.76
CA LEU A 120 -4.21 10.25 6.83
C LEU A 120 -5.27 9.17 6.97
N TRP A 121 -6.47 9.51 6.52
CA TRP A 121 -7.51 8.55 6.16
C TRP A 121 -7.88 8.70 4.68
N VAL A 122 -8.26 7.60 4.04
CA VAL A 122 -8.73 7.55 2.64
C VAL A 122 -9.98 6.69 2.59
N ASN A 123 -11.05 7.18 1.97
CA ASN A 123 -12.28 6.43 1.74
C ASN A 123 -12.10 5.51 0.53
N THR A 124 -11.87 4.22 0.78
CA THR A 124 -11.64 3.23 -0.28
C THR A 124 -12.90 2.84 -1.04
N ASP A 125 -14.08 3.13 -0.49
CA ASP A 125 -15.39 2.89 -1.10
C ASP A 125 -15.89 4.07 -1.96
N ASP A 126 -15.08 5.14 -2.09
CA ASP A 126 -15.45 6.28 -2.91
C ASP A 126 -15.53 5.90 -4.39
N THR A 127 -16.70 6.05 -4.97
CA THR A 127 -16.98 5.77 -6.41
C THR A 127 -16.96 7.01 -7.29
N THR A 128 -16.69 8.19 -6.72
CA THR A 128 -16.70 9.47 -7.47
C THR A 128 -15.36 9.81 -8.10
N ILE A 129 -14.54 8.80 -8.38
CA ILE A 129 -13.17 8.91 -8.84
C ILE A 129 -13.10 9.13 -10.35
N ASN A 130 -12.25 10.05 -10.78
CA ASN A 130 -11.91 10.20 -12.20
C ASN A 130 -10.75 9.27 -12.55
N THR A 131 -10.84 8.63 -13.70
CA THR A 131 -9.86 7.66 -14.18
C THR A 131 -9.22 8.13 -15.48
N GLN A 132 -7.91 7.89 -15.62
CA GLN A 132 -7.16 8.14 -16.83
C GLN A 132 -6.20 6.97 -17.07
N ASP A 133 -6.22 6.40 -18.27
CA ASP A 133 -5.27 5.37 -18.64
C ASP A 133 -3.83 5.91 -18.57
N ILE A 134 -2.94 5.16 -17.96
CA ILE A 134 -1.51 5.40 -18.03
C ILE A 134 -0.98 4.53 -19.17
N MET A 135 -0.26 5.16 -20.09
CA MET A 135 0.37 4.43 -21.18
C MET A 135 1.46 3.50 -20.62
N ASN A 136 1.24 2.21 -20.77
CA ASN A 136 2.23 1.21 -20.43
C ASN A 136 3.38 1.26 -21.45
N ASP A 137 4.59 1.51 -20.97
CA ASP A 137 5.79 1.47 -21.80
C ASP A 137 6.36 0.03 -21.76
N PRO A 138 6.18 -0.77 -22.82
CA PRO A 138 6.60 -2.18 -22.81
C PRO A 138 8.11 -2.38 -22.73
N SER A 139 8.90 -1.30 -22.84
CA SER A 139 10.33 -1.36 -22.58
C SER A 139 10.69 -1.25 -21.11
N ARG A 140 9.72 -0.90 -20.26
CA ARG A 140 9.90 -0.61 -18.83
C ARG A 140 8.98 -1.37 -17.91
N LEU A 141 7.82 -1.77 -18.39
CA LEU A 141 6.79 -2.49 -17.67
C LEU A 141 6.39 -3.75 -18.40
N GLU A 142 6.16 -4.78 -17.65
CA GLU A 142 5.46 -5.96 -18.12
C GLU A 142 4.01 -5.60 -18.47
N PRO A 143 3.34 -6.37 -19.33
CA PRO A 143 1.92 -6.17 -19.61
C PRO A 143 1.11 -6.24 -18.32
N LEU A 144 0.12 -5.35 -18.20
CA LEU A 144 -0.88 -5.34 -17.15
C LEU A 144 -2.27 -5.30 -17.81
N ALA A 145 -3.26 -5.93 -17.19
CA ALA A 145 -4.64 -5.85 -17.63
C ALA A 145 -5.15 -4.42 -17.56
N GLU A 146 -4.77 -3.70 -16.49
CA GLU A 146 -5.16 -2.31 -16.30
C GLU A 146 -4.05 -1.51 -15.59
N TYR A 147 -3.75 -0.32 -16.13
CA TYR A 147 -2.85 0.63 -15.48
C TYR A 147 -3.45 2.04 -15.56
N LYS A 148 -3.95 2.58 -14.44
CA LYS A 148 -4.68 3.84 -14.41
C LYS A 148 -4.17 4.82 -13.36
N ARG A 149 -4.31 6.11 -13.69
CA ARG A 149 -4.26 7.20 -12.73
C ARG A 149 -5.67 7.49 -12.24
N MET A 150 -5.79 7.59 -10.92
CA MET A 150 -7.02 7.88 -10.21
C MET A 150 -6.91 9.25 -9.55
N THR A 151 -7.99 10.04 -9.61
CA THR A 151 -8.06 11.35 -8.94
C THR A 151 -9.48 11.62 -8.41
N GLY A 152 -9.57 12.39 -7.35
CA GLY A 152 -10.84 12.78 -6.72
C GLY A 152 -11.29 11.83 -5.61
N ILE A 153 -10.46 10.87 -5.21
CA ILE A 153 -10.77 10.04 -4.03
C ILE A 153 -10.92 10.90 -2.78
N GLU A 154 -11.91 10.60 -1.97
CA GLU A 154 -12.11 11.29 -0.71
C GLU A 154 -11.05 10.90 0.30
N TRP A 155 -10.31 11.89 0.84
CA TRP A 155 -9.30 11.66 1.86
C TRP A 155 -9.16 12.88 2.78
N GLY A 156 -8.56 12.68 3.93
CA GLY A 156 -8.29 13.74 4.89
C GLY A 156 -7.21 13.37 5.90
N VAL A 157 -7.12 14.13 6.97
CA VAL A 157 -6.07 14.00 7.99
C VAL A 157 -6.70 13.66 9.33
N ILE A 158 -6.17 12.64 9.99
CA ILE A 158 -6.51 12.28 11.37
C ILE A 158 -5.78 13.20 12.34
N ASP A 159 -4.45 13.30 12.23
CA ASP A 159 -3.63 14.16 13.08
C ASP A 159 -2.37 14.64 12.37
N THR A 160 -1.85 15.78 12.82
CA THR A 160 -0.64 16.43 12.30
C THR A 160 0.34 16.77 13.42
N GLY A 161 1.58 17.13 13.03
CA GLY A 161 2.60 17.51 14.01
C GLY A 161 3.13 16.35 14.84
N LEU A 162 2.88 15.13 14.39
CA LEU A 162 3.40 13.90 14.97
C LEU A 162 4.92 13.81 14.75
N SER A 163 5.61 13.07 15.62
CA SER A 163 7.06 12.91 15.52
C SER A 163 7.40 11.66 14.73
N ARG A 164 7.40 11.75 13.40
CA ARG A 164 7.69 10.66 12.47
C ARG A 164 6.77 9.45 12.73
N PRO A 165 5.45 9.56 12.51
CA PRO A 165 4.53 8.45 12.70
C PRO A 165 4.92 7.28 11.79
N SER A 166 4.89 6.07 12.30
CA SER A 166 5.40 4.91 11.59
C SER A 166 4.44 3.73 11.62
N GLY A 167 3.94 3.35 12.79
CA GLY A 167 2.99 2.26 12.93
C GLY A 167 1.57 2.77 13.13
N VAL A 168 0.62 2.09 12.51
CA VAL A 168 -0.81 2.24 12.77
C VAL A 168 -1.43 0.87 13.04
N ALA A 169 -2.34 0.79 14.00
CA ALA A 169 -3.11 -0.41 14.33
C ALA A 169 -4.52 -0.01 14.74
N LEU A 170 -5.48 -0.89 14.50
CA LEU A 170 -6.89 -0.66 14.79
C LEU A 170 -7.41 -1.76 15.71
N ASP A 171 -8.17 -1.38 16.74
CA ASP A 171 -8.94 -2.28 17.61
C ASP A 171 -10.32 -1.67 17.88
N GLY A 172 -11.35 -2.19 17.22
CA GLY A 172 -12.68 -1.57 17.22
C GLY A 172 -12.60 -0.13 16.73
N ASP A 173 -13.09 0.81 17.53
CA ASP A 173 -13.12 2.23 17.21
C ASP A 173 -11.82 2.96 17.66
N THR A 174 -10.81 2.25 18.12
CA THR A 174 -9.56 2.85 18.60
C THR A 174 -8.43 2.67 17.57
N LEU A 175 -7.89 3.80 17.11
CA LEU A 175 -6.71 3.84 16.27
C LEU A 175 -5.46 4.12 17.11
N PHE A 176 -4.50 3.20 17.08
CA PHE A 176 -3.20 3.37 17.72
C PHE A 176 -2.18 3.89 16.72
N ILE A 177 -1.46 4.95 17.08
CA ILE A 177 -0.39 5.54 16.27
C ILE A 177 0.91 5.49 17.06
N SER A 178 1.95 4.88 16.46
CA SER A 178 3.30 4.92 17.03
C SER A 178 4.16 5.97 16.34
N GLU A 179 4.90 6.74 17.13
CA GLU A 179 5.79 7.78 16.68
C GLU A 179 7.26 7.35 16.83
N ASN A 180 7.93 7.08 15.72
CA ASN A 180 9.33 6.64 15.71
C ASN A 180 10.28 7.71 16.29
N GLY A 181 9.97 9.00 16.09
CA GLY A 181 10.86 10.09 16.48
C GLY A 181 10.96 10.33 17.99
N ASN A 182 9.97 9.89 18.79
CA ASN A 182 9.93 10.09 20.24
C ASN A 182 9.60 8.83 21.04
N GLY A 183 9.27 7.72 20.36
CA GLY A 183 8.92 6.44 20.99
C GLY A 183 7.54 6.40 21.64
N LYS A 184 6.67 7.34 21.33
CA LYS A 184 5.31 7.43 21.88
C LYS A 184 4.35 6.53 21.09
N ILE A 185 3.36 5.97 21.80
CA ILE A 185 2.15 5.38 21.21
C ILE A 185 0.96 6.16 21.77
N THR A 186 0.07 6.59 20.90
CA THR A 186 -1.15 7.32 21.27
C THR A 186 -2.35 6.56 20.74
N ALA A 187 -3.37 6.42 21.60
CA ALA A 187 -4.67 5.89 21.23
C ALA A 187 -5.60 7.05 20.85
N TYR A 188 -6.37 6.85 19.81
CA TYR A 188 -7.34 7.81 19.29
C TYR A 188 -8.71 7.14 19.17
N ALA A 189 -9.72 7.71 19.81
CA ALA A 189 -11.11 7.32 19.60
C ALA A 189 -11.59 7.87 18.24
N LEU A 190 -11.95 6.99 17.33
CA LEU A 190 -12.46 7.33 16.01
C LEU A 190 -13.92 7.78 16.07
N SER A 191 -14.30 8.71 15.20
CA SER A 191 -15.69 9.00 14.91
C SER A 191 -16.40 7.81 14.23
N GLU A 192 -17.72 7.78 14.26
CA GLU A 192 -18.52 6.71 13.66
C GLU A 192 -18.22 6.49 12.16
N ASP A 193 -17.84 7.53 11.43
CA ASP A 193 -17.48 7.45 10.01
C ASP A 193 -15.96 7.22 9.78
N GLY A 194 -15.17 7.07 10.84
CA GLY A 194 -13.73 6.84 10.78
C GLY A 194 -12.89 8.00 10.23
N LYS A 195 -13.48 9.18 9.98
CA LYS A 195 -12.82 10.29 9.28
C LYS A 195 -12.25 11.37 10.20
N SER A 196 -12.47 11.24 11.49
CA SER A 196 -11.90 12.10 12.53
C SER A 196 -11.60 11.29 13.79
N ALA A 197 -10.76 11.83 14.67
CA ALA A 197 -10.39 11.14 15.90
C ALA A 197 -10.06 12.14 17.02
N GLU A 198 -10.24 11.70 18.26
CA GLU A 198 -9.82 12.41 19.46
C GLU A 198 -8.84 11.55 20.26
N ILE A 199 -7.85 12.18 20.90
CA ILE A 199 -6.90 11.43 21.76
C ILE A 199 -7.67 10.89 22.96
N GLU A 200 -7.50 9.60 23.23
CA GLU A 200 -8.03 8.98 24.45
C GLU A 200 -7.18 9.37 25.67
N ASP A 201 -7.85 9.70 26.78
CA ASP A 201 -7.21 10.07 28.06
C ASP A 201 -6.64 8.84 28.82
#